data_9482758e8f90049abff73af0c104a056
#
_entry.id   9482758e8f90049abff73af0c104a056
#
_cell.length_a   1.000
_cell.length_b   1.000
_cell.length_c   1.000
_cell.angle_alpha   90.00
_cell.angle_beta   90.00
_cell.angle_gamma   90.00
#
_symmetry.space_group_name_H-M   'P 1'
#
loop_
_entity.id
_entity.type
_entity.pdbx_description
1 polymer ?
#
loop_
_entity_poly.entity_id
_entity_poly.type
_entity_poly.pdbx_seq_one_letter_code
_entity_poly.pdbx_strand_id
1 'polypeptide(L)'
;MDRIKASLSRKSTEGDKADAGQKRYKPNLGGTSGSGQPGASANAGPSGGSLAQPKAGVSNNALETLPQSMRDLKLRDERREHKEPVFEGRVVEGDPNTCGHVICTVAGSGPNKQTISYQTERVVGNGSFGVVFQATCLETGETVAIKKVLQDKRFKNRELQIMKMMKHPNVVSLKHCFYTTTEKDEVYLNLVLEFVPETVFRIGKHYSKSGQRMPVLFVKLYVFQMCRALAHIHSMGVCHRDIKPQNLLVNTQTHELKLCDFGSAKVLVKGEPNISYICSRYYRAPELIFGATDYTTAIDLWSVGCVMAELLLGQPLFPGESGVDQLVEIIKVLGTPSREDIHAMNPNYTEFKFPQIKAHPWSKVFSKRLPADAVDLVSTLLQYSPVRRCSALQALTHPFFDELREPGTTLPNGRELPALWNWQKGELDGVDPELLAALQPKRAPSLS
;
A
#
# COMPACT_ATOMS: atom_id res chain seq x y z
N MET A 1 -17.06 23.68 -17.02
CA MET A 1 -15.94 24.67 -17.04
C MET A 1 -16.03 25.66 -15.89
N ASP A 2 -17.20 26.15 -15.55
CA ASP A 2 -17.35 27.14 -14.48
C ASP A 2 -17.04 26.62 -13.06
N ARG A 3 -17.22 25.36 -12.77
CA ARG A 3 -16.84 24.75 -11.48
C ARG A 3 -15.33 24.67 -11.27
N ILE A 4 -14.56 24.48 -12.33
CA ILE A 4 -13.08 24.44 -12.27
C ILE A 4 -12.51 25.85 -12.12
N LYS A 5 -13.09 26.84 -12.82
CA LYS A 5 -12.71 28.25 -12.68
C LYS A 5 -13.02 28.82 -11.29
N ALA A 6 -14.15 28.44 -10.69
CA ALA A 6 -14.53 28.88 -9.35
C ALA A 6 -13.62 28.30 -8.23
N SER A 7 -13.07 27.10 -8.42
CA SER A 7 -12.09 26.52 -7.49
C SER A 7 -10.73 27.22 -7.55
N LEU A 8 -10.31 27.68 -8.73
CA LEU A 8 -9.03 28.36 -8.92
C LEU A 8 -9.01 29.80 -8.39
N SER A 9 -10.18 30.51 -8.36
CA SER A 9 -10.26 31.91 -7.92
C SER A 9 -10.44 32.09 -6.41
N ARG A 10 -10.86 31.08 -5.68
CA ARG A 10 -11.13 31.18 -4.22
C ARG A 10 -9.92 30.97 -3.30
N LYS A 11 -8.79 30.46 -3.81
CA LYS A 11 -7.57 30.24 -2.99
C LYS A 11 -6.54 31.39 -3.02
N SER A 12 -6.84 32.53 -3.64
CA SER A 12 -5.91 33.68 -3.65
C SER A 12 -6.21 34.81 -2.63
N THR A 13 -7.25 34.68 -1.82
CA THR A 13 -7.63 35.75 -0.87
C THR A 13 -8.17 35.22 0.46
N GLU A 14 -7.46 34.35 1.17
CA GLU A 14 -7.71 34.15 2.60
C GLU A 14 -6.46 33.60 3.25
N GLY A 15 -5.59 34.48 3.67
CA GLY A 15 -4.66 34.28 4.76
C GLY A 15 -5.26 34.91 6.01
N ASP A 16 -5.01 34.24 7.14
CA ASP A 16 -5.30 34.64 8.54
C ASP A 16 -6.72 34.44 9.08
N LYS A 17 -6.90 33.38 9.88
CA LYS A 17 -7.10 33.46 11.34
C LYS A 17 -7.39 32.07 11.94
N ALA A 18 -6.63 31.73 12.96
CA ALA A 18 -6.88 30.64 13.88
C ALA A 18 -8.12 30.91 14.74
N ASP A 19 -8.92 29.86 15.08
CA ASP A 19 -9.21 29.56 16.47
C ASP A 19 -9.96 28.23 16.64
N ALA A 20 -9.88 27.69 17.86
CA ALA A 20 -10.28 26.38 18.34
C ALA A 20 -11.81 26.21 18.46
N GLY A 21 -12.32 24.98 18.32
CA GLY A 21 -13.71 24.66 18.66
C GLY A 21 -14.09 23.18 18.47
N GLN A 22 -13.84 22.36 19.47
CA GLN A 22 -14.43 21.02 19.60
C GLN A 22 -15.96 21.11 19.68
N LYS A 23 -16.68 20.37 18.83
CA LYS A 23 -18.09 19.99 19.12
C LYS A 23 -18.32 18.51 18.81
N ARG A 24 -18.69 17.80 19.88
CA ARG A 24 -19.17 16.42 19.93
C ARG A 24 -20.52 16.31 19.20
N TYR A 25 -20.67 15.28 18.39
CA TYR A 25 -21.96 14.89 17.83
C TYR A 25 -22.50 13.66 18.59
N LYS A 26 -23.71 13.79 19.14
CA LYS A 26 -24.53 12.70 19.69
C LYS A 26 -25.61 12.34 18.65
N PRO A 27 -25.97 11.07 18.46
CA PRO A 27 -27.10 10.70 17.65
C PRO A 27 -28.41 10.74 18.44
N ASN A 28 -29.47 11.23 17.81
CA ASN A 28 -30.82 11.25 18.36
C ASN A 28 -31.70 10.24 17.62
N LEU A 29 -32.36 9.37 18.38
CA LEU A 29 -33.35 8.39 17.96
C LEU A 29 -34.77 8.95 18.20
N GLY A 30 -35.69 8.62 17.29
CA GLY A 30 -37.15 8.76 17.43
C GLY A 30 -37.75 9.30 16.15
N GLY A 31 -38.77 8.78 15.49
CA GLY A 31 -39.83 7.86 15.81
C GLY A 31 -41.08 8.37 15.14
N THR A 32 -41.85 7.44 14.50
CA THR A 32 -43.31 7.43 14.18
C THR A 32 -43.82 8.00 12.85
N SER A 33 -44.26 7.10 11.98
CA SER A 33 -45.62 6.76 11.50
C SER A 33 -46.36 7.73 10.58
N GLY A 34 -46.94 7.16 9.47
CA GLY A 34 -48.10 7.70 8.79
C GLY A 34 -48.25 7.36 7.29
N SER A 35 -48.83 6.27 7.00
CA SER A 35 -49.90 5.88 6.07
C SER A 35 -50.21 6.69 4.81
N GLY A 36 -50.41 5.97 3.67
CA GLY A 36 -51.21 6.44 2.55
C GLY A 36 -50.89 5.81 1.19
N GLN A 37 -51.55 4.72 0.84
CA GLN A 37 -51.82 4.28 -0.55
C GLN A 37 -53.22 4.79 -0.96
N PRO A 38 -53.74 4.66 -2.22
CA PRO A 38 -53.34 3.84 -3.37
C PRO A 38 -53.54 4.50 -4.76
N GLY A 39 -53.26 3.77 -5.84
CA GLY A 39 -53.79 4.07 -7.17
C GLY A 39 -53.14 3.29 -8.32
N ALA A 40 -53.87 2.32 -8.86
CA ALA A 40 -53.49 1.35 -9.87
C ALA A 40 -53.61 1.86 -11.33
N SER A 41 -52.88 1.27 -12.25
CA SER A 41 -53.33 0.50 -13.47
C SER A 41 -52.15 0.37 -14.46
N ALA A 42 -51.76 -0.78 -14.81
CA ALA A 42 -52.15 -1.76 -15.85
C ALA A 42 -51.58 -1.40 -17.25
N ASN A 43 -50.72 -2.19 -17.78
CA ASN A 43 -50.78 -3.11 -18.88
C ASN A 43 -49.55 -3.22 -19.79
N ALA A 44 -49.25 -4.47 -20.10
CA ALA A 44 -48.71 -5.13 -21.29
C ALA A 44 -47.19 -5.25 -21.43
N GLY A 45 -46.69 -6.49 -21.22
CA GLY A 45 -45.48 -6.99 -21.88
C GLY A 45 -45.72 -7.35 -23.33
N PRO A 46 -44.71 -7.79 -24.05
CA PRO A 46 -44.23 -9.18 -23.91
C PRO A 46 -42.71 -9.44 -24.18
N SER A 47 -42.40 -10.70 -23.95
CA SER A 47 -41.33 -11.54 -24.57
C SER A 47 -39.87 -11.38 -24.16
N GLY A 48 -39.46 -12.38 -23.56
CA GLY A 48 -38.33 -13.22 -23.44
C GLY A 48 -37.07 -12.93 -24.29
N GLY A 49 -35.98 -12.77 -23.59
CA GLY A 49 -34.67 -12.83 -24.12
C GLY A 49 -33.72 -13.21 -22.99
N SER A 50 -33.44 -14.51 -22.89
CA SER A 50 -32.42 -15.06 -22.01
C SER A 50 -31.07 -14.51 -22.42
N LEU A 51 -30.51 -13.55 -21.67
CA LEU A 51 -29.13 -13.12 -21.78
C LEU A 51 -28.26 -14.11 -20.99
N ALA A 52 -27.63 -15.02 -21.73
CA ALA A 52 -26.56 -15.86 -21.23
C ALA A 52 -25.40 -14.99 -20.75
N GLN A 53 -25.03 -15.13 -19.49
CA GLN A 53 -23.78 -14.57 -18.95
C GLN A 53 -22.59 -15.22 -19.68
N PRO A 54 -21.63 -14.46 -20.20
CA PRO A 54 -20.41 -15.05 -20.73
C PRO A 54 -19.58 -15.60 -19.57
N LYS A 55 -19.39 -16.90 -19.54
CA LYS A 55 -18.32 -17.54 -18.77
C LYS A 55 -17.00 -17.06 -19.36
N ALA A 56 -16.35 -16.10 -18.71
CA ALA A 56 -14.99 -15.71 -19.04
C ALA A 56 -14.04 -16.86 -18.64
N GLY A 57 -13.77 -17.74 -19.58
CA GLY A 57 -12.66 -18.68 -19.49
C GLY A 57 -11.35 -17.89 -19.57
N VAL A 58 -10.60 -17.86 -18.49
CA VAL A 58 -9.22 -17.32 -18.49
C VAL A 58 -8.42 -18.15 -19.47
N SER A 59 -7.80 -17.50 -20.47
CA SER A 59 -6.96 -18.21 -21.44
C SER A 59 -5.75 -18.80 -20.71
N ASN A 60 -5.45 -20.08 -20.92
CA ASN A 60 -4.34 -20.80 -20.28
C ASN A 60 -2.98 -20.09 -20.46
N ASN A 61 -2.80 -19.31 -21.53
CA ASN A 61 -1.58 -18.53 -21.81
C ASN A 61 -1.29 -17.42 -20.79
N ALA A 62 -2.31 -16.84 -20.13
CA ALA A 62 -2.10 -15.77 -19.14
C ALA A 62 -1.58 -16.32 -17.79
N LEU A 63 -1.85 -17.59 -17.49
CA LEU A 63 -1.35 -18.27 -16.30
C LEU A 63 0.11 -18.72 -16.43
N GLU A 64 0.58 -18.98 -17.65
CA GLU A 64 1.95 -19.44 -17.90
C GLU A 64 3.02 -18.38 -17.62
N THR A 65 2.65 -17.11 -17.62
CA THR A 65 3.55 -16.00 -17.30
C THR A 65 3.78 -15.77 -15.81
N LEU A 66 2.99 -16.43 -14.94
CA LEU A 66 3.13 -16.31 -13.49
C LEU A 66 4.16 -17.30 -12.94
N PRO A 67 4.90 -16.94 -11.87
CA PRO A 67 5.74 -17.86 -11.12
C PRO A 67 4.96 -19.10 -10.66
N GLN A 68 5.64 -20.25 -10.58
CA GLN A 68 5.01 -21.54 -10.23
C GLN A 68 4.17 -21.47 -8.93
N SER A 69 4.70 -20.81 -7.90
CA SER A 69 4.00 -20.59 -6.62
C SER A 69 2.66 -19.87 -6.76
N MET A 70 2.56 -18.97 -7.74
CA MET A 70 1.34 -18.20 -8.02
C MET A 70 0.36 -18.95 -8.90
N ARG A 71 0.86 -19.76 -9.84
CA ARG A 71 0.02 -20.71 -10.60
C ARG A 71 -0.63 -21.70 -9.64
N ASP A 72 0.12 -22.22 -8.69
CA ASP A 72 -0.36 -23.13 -7.66
C ASP A 72 -1.42 -22.47 -6.75
N LEU A 73 -1.29 -21.18 -6.47
CA LEU A 73 -2.28 -20.45 -5.68
C LEU A 73 -3.60 -20.30 -6.42
N LYS A 74 -3.58 -19.91 -7.71
CA LYS A 74 -4.78 -19.83 -8.56
C LYS A 74 -5.40 -21.20 -8.79
N LEU A 75 -4.59 -22.20 -9.08
CA LEU A 75 -5.05 -23.59 -9.27
C LEU A 75 -5.63 -24.19 -7.97
N ARG A 76 -5.15 -23.75 -6.77
CA ARG A 76 -5.73 -24.14 -5.48
C ARG A 76 -7.04 -23.42 -5.18
N ASP A 77 -7.23 -22.20 -5.67
CA ASP A 77 -8.53 -21.49 -5.57
C ASP A 77 -9.61 -22.15 -6.43
N GLU A 78 -9.23 -22.72 -7.57
CA GLU A 78 -10.14 -23.43 -8.48
C GLU A 78 -10.36 -24.90 -8.11
N ARG A 79 -9.39 -25.57 -7.46
CA ARG A 79 -9.51 -26.93 -6.95
C ARG A 79 -9.86 -26.90 -5.47
N ARG A 80 -11.10 -27.27 -5.16
CA ARG A 80 -11.48 -27.68 -3.80
C ARG A 80 -10.58 -28.85 -3.38
N GLU A 81 -10.01 -28.73 -2.15
CA GLU A 81 -9.36 -29.81 -1.38
C GLU A 81 -7.86 -29.68 -1.15
N HIS A 82 -7.51 -28.82 -0.19
CA HIS A 82 -6.72 -29.19 0.97
C HIS A 82 -7.17 -28.23 2.07
N LYS A 83 -7.86 -28.76 3.09
CA LYS A 83 -8.18 -28.01 4.30
C LYS A 83 -6.84 -27.65 4.96
N GLU A 84 -6.36 -26.42 4.71
CA GLU A 84 -5.28 -25.88 5.54
C GLU A 84 -5.72 -25.94 7.01
N PRO A 85 -4.82 -26.24 7.95
CA PRO A 85 -5.16 -26.26 9.35
C PRO A 85 -5.70 -24.89 9.74
N VAL A 86 -6.97 -24.85 10.11
CA VAL A 86 -7.62 -23.65 10.65
C VAL A 86 -7.39 -23.71 12.15
N PHE A 87 -6.62 -22.75 12.66
CA PHE A 87 -6.42 -22.60 14.09
C PHE A 87 -7.53 -21.74 14.65
N GLU A 88 -8.16 -22.23 15.72
CA GLU A 88 -9.15 -21.47 16.47
C GLU A 88 -8.50 -20.85 17.69
N GLY A 89 -8.92 -19.64 18.01
CA GLY A 89 -8.55 -18.92 19.20
C GLY A 89 -9.78 -18.54 20.02
N ARG A 90 -9.61 -18.40 21.33
CA ARG A 90 -10.64 -17.93 22.24
C ARG A 90 -10.08 -16.88 23.17
N VAL A 91 -10.88 -15.89 23.51
CA VAL A 91 -10.56 -14.98 24.62
C VAL A 91 -10.76 -15.74 25.92
N VAL A 92 -9.72 -15.80 26.72
CA VAL A 92 -9.72 -16.51 28.02
C VAL A 92 -9.79 -15.57 29.20
N GLU A 93 -9.43 -14.31 28.99
CA GLU A 93 -9.45 -13.28 30.01
C GLU A 93 -9.71 -11.90 29.40
N GLY A 94 -10.51 -11.07 30.04
CA GLY A 94 -10.82 -9.69 29.63
C GLY A 94 -11.89 -9.57 28.52
N ASP A 95 -12.22 -8.33 28.17
CA ASP A 95 -13.18 -8.01 27.10
C ASP A 95 -12.48 -7.98 25.74
N PRO A 96 -12.92 -8.79 24.74
CA PRO A 96 -12.30 -8.85 23.41
C PRO A 96 -12.35 -7.54 22.59
N ASN A 97 -13.09 -6.55 23.07
CA ASN A 97 -13.20 -5.24 22.44
C ASN A 97 -12.29 -4.18 23.07
N THR A 98 -11.66 -4.49 24.20
CA THR A 98 -10.75 -3.60 24.93
C THR A 98 -9.33 -4.14 24.95
N CYS A 99 -8.38 -3.31 25.36
CA CYS A 99 -7.00 -3.74 25.58
C CYS A 99 -6.89 -4.50 26.90
N GLY A 100 -5.85 -5.32 27.03
CA GLY A 100 -5.59 -6.13 28.23
C GLY A 100 -6.20 -7.53 28.20
N HIS A 101 -7.00 -7.87 27.17
CA HIS A 101 -7.55 -9.22 27.05
C HIS A 101 -6.48 -10.23 26.58
N VAL A 102 -6.64 -11.47 27.02
CA VAL A 102 -5.77 -12.58 26.65
C VAL A 102 -6.49 -13.49 25.64
N ILE A 103 -5.84 -13.77 24.52
CA ILE A 103 -6.33 -14.69 23.50
C ILE A 103 -5.45 -15.93 23.54
N CYS A 104 -6.07 -17.10 23.73
CA CYS A 104 -5.40 -18.39 23.68
C CYS A 104 -5.74 -19.08 22.36
N THR A 105 -4.73 -19.63 21.68
CA THR A 105 -4.86 -20.36 20.41
C THR A 105 -3.87 -21.52 20.38
N VAL A 106 -3.87 -22.27 19.28
CA VAL A 106 -2.95 -23.40 19.06
C VAL A 106 -2.08 -23.09 17.85
N ALA A 107 -0.77 -23.31 17.97
CA ALA A 107 0.18 -23.27 16.86
C ALA A 107 0.84 -24.62 16.63
N GLY A 108 1.39 -24.81 15.43
CA GLY A 108 2.01 -26.09 15.03
C GLY A 108 1.03 -27.10 14.45
N SER A 109 1.53 -28.25 14.00
CA SER A 109 0.73 -29.32 13.39
C SER A 109 1.10 -30.69 13.96
N GLY A 110 0.13 -31.63 13.98
CA GLY A 110 0.35 -32.98 14.48
C GLY A 110 0.77 -33.05 15.95
N PRO A 111 1.81 -33.81 16.28
CA PRO A 111 2.28 -33.97 17.66
C PRO A 111 2.95 -32.70 18.24
N ASN A 112 3.31 -31.75 17.40
CA ASN A 112 3.97 -30.51 17.79
C ASN A 112 2.96 -29.34 18.03
N LYS A 113 1.69 -29.63 18.30
CA LYS A 113 0.72 -28.62 18.68
C LYS A 113 1.06 -28.05 20.05
N GLN A 114 1.22 -26.73 20.10
CA GLN A 114 1.45 -25.98 21.34
C GLN A 114 0.37 -24.93 21.52
N THR A 115 -0.06 -24.75 22.75
CA THR A 115 -0.93 -23.64 23.11
C THR A 115 -0.09 -22.39 23.18
N ILE A 116 -0.58 -21.31 22.55
CA ILE A 116 0.06 -20.00 22.55
C ILE A 116 -0.96 -18.96 22.99
N SER A 117 -0.54 -18.08 23.87
CA SER A 117 -1.38 -17.01 24.45
C SER A 117 -0.81 -15.66 24.12
N TYR A 118 -1.69 -14.72 23.72
CA TYR A 118 -1.34 -13.35 23.39
C TYR A 118 -2.10 -12.41 24.31
N GLN A 119 -1.37 -11.58 25.04
CA GLN A 119 -1.94 -10.50 25.87
C GLN A 119 -1.92 -9.19 25.08
N THR A 120 -3.08 -8.63 24.80
CA THR A 120 -3.18 -7.34 24.08
C THR A 120 -2.86 -6.19 25.03
N GLU A 121 -2.06 -5.21 24.57
CA GLU A 121 -1.56 -4.10 25.38
C GLU A 121 -2.24 -2.78 25.02
N ARG A 122 -2.21 -2.42 23.72
CA ARG A 122 -2.80 -1.18 23.22
C ARG A 122 -3.20 -1.30 21.76
N VAL A 123 -4.14 -0.47 21.32
CA VAL A 123 -4.47 -0.30 19.91
C VAL A 123 -3.39 0.55 19.25
N VAL A 124 -2.78 0.05 18.18
CA VAL A 124 -1.78 0.75 17.38
C VAL A 124 -2.31 1.21 16.03
N GLY A 125 -3.42 0.62 15.58
CA GLY A 125 -4.13 1.00 14.35
C GLY A 125 -5.62 0.66 14.44
N ASN A 126 -6.45 1.53 13.85
CA ASN A 126 -7.89 1.30 13.71
C ASN A 126 -8.36 1.95 12.41
N GLY A 127 -9.08 1.21 11.58
CA GLY A 127 -9.56 1.68 10.29
C GLY A 127 -10.62 0.76 9.70
N SER A 128 -10.98 1.00 8.45
CA SER A 128 -11.91 0.15 7.67
C SER A 128 -11.42 -1.30 7.52
N PHE A 129 -10.13 -1.54 7.72
CA PHE A 129 -9.48 -2.86 7.64
C PHE A 129 -9.56 -3.67 8.92
N GLY A 130 -10.12 -3.13 10.00
CA GLY A 130 -10.16 -3.75 11.32
C GLY A 130 -9.29 -3.03 12.35
N VAL A 131 -9.00 -3.71 13.45
CA VAL A 131 -8.23 -3.18 14.57
C VAL A 131 -6.88 -3.88 14.64
N VAL A 132 -5.81 -3.13 14.89
CA VAL A 132 -4.46 -3.67 15.12
C VAL A 132 -4.06 -3.41 16.58
N PHE A 133 -3.76 -4.48 17.30
CA PHE A 133 -3.26 -4.44 18.66
C PHE A 133 -1.75 -4.70 18.70
N GLN A 134 -1.03 -3.98 19.54
CA GLN A 134 0.23 -4.46 20.08
C GLN A 134 -0.11 -5.51 21.14
N ALA A 135 0.59 -6.62 21.13
CA ALA A 135 0.39 -7.71 22.08
C ALA A 135 1.73 -8.38 22.42
N THR A 136 1.78 -9.05 23.55
CA THR A 136 2.90 -9.86 23.98
C THR A 136 2.50 -11.34 23.93
N CYS A 137 3.31 -12.17 23.27
CA CYS A 137 3.22 -13.62 23.34
C CYS A 137 3.71 -14.06 24.72
N LEU A 138 2.83 -14.66 25.53
CA LEU A 138 3.14 -14.97 26.94
C LEU A 138 4.19 -16.07 27.08
N GLU A 139 4.24 -17.01 26.14
CA GLU A 139 5.18 -18.13 26.15
C GLU A 139 6.62 -17.73 25.79
N THR A 140 6.77 -16.69 24.95
CA THR A 140 8.09 -16.26 24.44
C THR A 140 8.54 -14.90 24.93
N GLY A 141 7.63 -14.09 25.45
CA GLY A 141 7.87 -12.67 25.77
C GLY A 141 7.99 -11.78 24.52
N GLU A 142 7.74 -12.31 23.33
CA GLU A 142 7.90 -11.58 22.08
C GLU A 142 6.74 -10.58 21.89
N THR A 143 7.09 -9.32 21.56
CA THR A 143 6.09 -8.33 21.16
C THR A 143 5.68 -8.56 19.70
N VAL A 144 4.37 -8.62 19.47
CA VAL A 144 3.75 -8.85 18.14
C VAL A 144 2.68 -7.80 17.85
N ALA A 145 2.27 -7.70 16.59
CA ALA A 145 1.08 -6.96 16.18
C ALA A 145 -0.02 -7.96 15.80
N ILE A 146 -1.23 -7.80 16.34
CA ILE A 146 -2.39 -8.64 15.98
C ILE A 146 -3.39 -7.79 15.22
N LYS A 147 -3.53 -8.05 13.91
CA LYS A 147 -4.55 -7.43 13.05
C LYS A 147 -5.80 -8.29 13.05
N LYS A 148 -6.89 -7.76 13.64
CA LYS A 148 -8.20 -8.43 13.74
C LYS A 148 -9.11 -7.91 12.63
N VAL A 149 -9.53 -8.78 11.72
CA VAL A 149 -10.31 -8.47 10.52
C VAL A 149 -11.58 -9.29 10.51
N LEU A 150 -12.74 -8.65 10.27
CA LEU A 150 -14.00 -9.38 10.08
C LEU A 150 -13.91 -10.26 8.83
N GLN A 151 -14.18 -11.55 8.98
CA GLN A 151 -14.06 -12.56 7.92
C GLN A 151 -15.43 -12.94 7.38
N ASP A 152 -15.66 -12.73 6.09
CA ASP A 152 -16.80 -13.34 5.41
C ASP A 152 -16.55 -14.84 5.24
N LYS A 153 -17.39 -15.66 5.88
CA LYS A 153 -17.30 -17.14 5.86
C LYS A 153 -17.35 -17.74 4.44
N ARG A 154 -17.87 -16.98 3.45
CA ARG A 154 -18.06 -17.45 2.06
C ARG A 154 -16.78 -17.37 1.24
N PHE A 155 -15.81 -16.54 1.63
CA PHE A 155 -14.62 -16.25 0.86
C PHE A 155 -13.34 -16.53 1.65
N LYS A 156 -12.29 -16.99 0.93
CA LYS A 156 -10.95 -17.02 1.49
C LYS A 156 -10.40 -15.59 1.63
N ASN A 157 -9.67 -15.34 2.70
CA ASN A 157 -9.05 -14.04 2.92
C ASN A 157 -7.83 -13.86 2.02
N ARG A 158 -7.91 -12.91 1.07
CA ARG A 158 -6.84 -12.63 0.11
C ARG A 158 -5.57 -12.12 0.79
N GLU A 159 -5.68 -11.26 1.80
CA GLU A 159 -4.54 -10.75 2.55
C GLU A 159 -3.75 -11.90 3.18
N LEU A 160 -4.44 -12.82 3.85
CA LEU A 160 -3.81 -14.01 4.43
C LEU A 160 -3.08 -14.86 3.38
N GLN A 161 -3.70 -15.09 2.22
CA GLN A 161 -3.09 -15.89 1.14
C GLN A 161 -1.80 -15.24 0.63
N ILE A 162 -1.82 -13.93 0.42
CA ILE A 162 -0.64 -13.17 0.00
C ILE A 162 0.42 -13.18 1.09
N MET A 163 0.06 -12.88 2.34
CA MET A 163 1.01 -12.82 3.47
C MET A 163 1.72 -14.14 3.72
N LYS A 164 1.08 -15.29 3.51
CA LYS A 164 1.70 -16.61 3.64
C LYS A 164 2.87 -16.84 2.67
N MET A 165 2.89 -16.13 1.55
CA MET A 165 3.96 -16.24 0.55
C MET A 165 5.07 -15.21 0.77
N MET A 166 4.81 -14.17 1.57
CA MET A 166 5.74 -13.09 1.79
C MET A 166 6.84 -13.49 2.78
N LYS A 167 8.06 -13.63 2.28
CA LYS A 167 9.26 -13.85 3.10
C LYS A 167 10.39 -12.97 2.59
N HIS A 168 10.46 -11.76 3.13
CA HIS A 168 11.43 -10.78 2.68
C HIS A 168 11.82 -9.83 3.83
N PRO A 169 13.09 -9.39 3.96
CA PRO A 169 13.53 -8.53 5.06
C PRO A 169 12.78 -7.20 5.14
N ASN A 170 12.33 -6.64 4.01
CA ASN A 170 11.60 -5.37 3.97
C ASN A 170 10.08 -5.52 3.83
N VAL A 171 9.54 -6.70 4.11
CA VAL A 171 8.09 -6.96 4.20
C VAL A 171 7.78 -7.50 5.59
N VAL A 172 6.71 -6.99 6.23
CA VAL A 172 6.29 -7.47 7.55
C VAL A 172 5.97 -8.96 7.50
N SER A 173 6.52 -9.74 8.44
CA SER A 173 6.35 -11.19 8.45
C SER A 173 5.07 -11.62 9.18
N LEU A 174 4.37 -12.59 8.60
CA LEU A 174 3.26 -13.30 9.24
C LEU A 174 3.85 -14.39 10.14
N LYS A 175 3.65 -14.27 11.45
CA LYS A 175 4.12 -15.24 12.45
C LYS A 175 3.12 -16.36 12.69
N HIS A 176 1.84 -16.00 12.79
CA HIS A 176 0.75 -16.92 13.02
C HIS A 176 -0.58 -16.34 12.52
N CYS A 177 -1.59 -17.20 12.38
CA CYS A 177 -2.96 -16.77 12.12
C CYS A 177 -3.96 -17.73 12.74
N PHE A 178 -5.06 -17.19 13.25
CA PHE A 178 -6.14 -17.98 13.85
C PHE A 178 -7.47 -17.23 13.74
N TYR A 179 -8.57 -17.95 13.93
CA TYR A 179 -9.91 -17.40 13.88
C TYR A 179 -10.50 -17.33 15.28
N THR A 180 -11.23 -16.25 15.55
CA THR A 180 -12.05 -16.10 16.77
C THR A 180 -13.51 -15.89 16.36
N THR A 181 -14.43 -16.49 17.10
CA THR A 181 -15.87 -16.32 16.87
C THR A 181 -16.48 -15.60 18.08
N THR A 182 -17.30 -14.59 17.82
CA THR A 182 -18.05 -13.88 18.84
C THR A 182 -19.33 -14.65 19.21
N GLU A 183 -19.98 -14.27 20.31
CA GLU A 183 -21.31 -14.79 20.71
C GLU A 183 -22.39 -14.56 19.64
N LYS A 184 -22.20 -13.56 18.76
CA LYS A 184 -23.09 -13.25 17.63
C LYS A 184 -22.76 -14.04 16.35
N ASP A 185 -21.93 -15.10 16.46
CA ASP A 185 -21.47 -15.92 15.33
C ASP A 185 -20.68 -15.13 14.25
N GLU A 186 -20.14 -13.96 14.60
CA GLU A 186 -19.20 -13.24 13.73
C GLU A 186 -17.82 -13.86 13.84
N VAL A 187 -17.23 -14.17 12.69
CA VAL A 187 -15.88 -14.74 12.60
C VAL A 187 -14.87 -13.64 12.31
N TYR A 188 -13.83 -13.57 13.10
CA TYR A 188 -12.70 -12.67 12.89
C TYR A 188 -11.43 -13.47 12.59
N LEU A 189 -10.73 -13.09 11.54
CA LEU A 189 -9.36 -13.51 11.27
C LEU A 189 -8.41 -12.64 12.07
N ASN A 190 -7.53 -13.28 12.84
CA ASN A 190 -6.45 -12.64 13.58
C ASN A 190 -5.12 -12.98 12.90
N LEU A 191 -4.46 -11.97 12.32
CA LEU A 191 -3.13 -12.08 11.75
C LEU A 191 -2.10 -11.64 12.79
N VAL A 192 -1.28 -12.56 13.26
CA VAL A 192 -0.16 -12.25 14.16
C VAL A 192 1.06 -11.93 13.32
N LEU A 193 1.50 -10.69 13.40
CA LEU A 193 2.57 -10.12 12.58
C LEU A 193 3.75 -9.73 13.49
N GLU A 194 4.93 -9.62 12.92
CA GLU A 194 6.03 -8.96 13.64
C GLU A 194 5.66 -7.52 14.00
N PHE A 195 6.11 -7.09 15.17
CA PHE A 195 5.87 -5.72 15.63
C PHE A 195 7.02 -4.82 15.22
N VAL A 196 6.70 -3.70 14.57
CA VAL A 196 7.66 -2.64 14.24
C VAL A 196 7.11 -1.32 14.80
N PRO A 197 7.89 -0.58 15.62
CA PRO A 197 7.32 0.42 16.55
C PRO A 197 6.79 1.70 15.90
N GLU A 198 7.32 2.12 14.75
CA GLU A 198 7.00 3.41 14.14
C GLU A 198 6.60 3.29 12.67
N THR A 199 6.02 4.36 12.14
CA THR A 199 5.70 4.50 10.73
C THR A 199 6.50 5.66 10.13
N VAL A 200 6.81 5.56 8.83
CA VAL A 200 7.42 6.68 8.08
C VAL A 200 6.55 7.94 8.17
N PHE A 201 5.23 7.80 8.24
CA PHE A 201 4.30 8.91 8.46
C PHE A 201 4.56 9.66 9.76
N ARG A 202 4.70 8.94 10.89
CA ARG A 202 4.93 9.57 12.21
C ARG A 202 6.30 10.22 12.27
N ILE A 203 7.31 9.59 11.68
CA ILE A 203 8.66 10.15 11.57
C ILE A 203 8.62 11.44 10.73
N GLY A 204 8.03 11.42 9.53
CA GLY A 204 7.86 12.60 8.68
C GLY A 204 7.12 13.73 9.36
N LYS A 205 6.02 13.39 10.07
CA LYS A 205 5.25 14.37 10.85
C LYS A 205 6.05 14.98 12.02
N HIS A 206 6.95 14.20 12.64
CA HIS A 206 7.85 14.72 13.68
C HIS A 206 8.78 15.79 13.11
N TYR A 207 9.46 15.53 11.99
CA TYR A 207 10.31 16.52 11.31
C TYR A 207 9.52 17.75 10.88
N SER A 208 8.36 17.56 10.26
CA SER A 208 7.52 18.68 9.80
C SER A 208 7.06 19.57 10.97
N LYS A 209 6.63 18.99 12.10
CA LYS A 209 6.20 19.73 13.30
C LYS A 209 7.33 20.51 13.96
N SER A 210 8.56 20.00 13.93
CA SER A 210 9.74 20.70 14.45
C SER A 210 10.33 21.73 13.49
N GLY A 211 9.68 21.96 12.31
CA GLY A 211 10.18 22.86 11.29
C GLY A 211 11.46 22.37 10.60
N GLN A 212 11.83 21.12 10.82
CA GLN A 212 13.01 20.49 10.24
C GLN A 212 12.66 19.68 9.00
N ARG A 213 13.67 19.45 8.14
CA ARG A 213 13.58 18.52 7.03
C ARG A 213 14.16 17.18 7.45
N MET A 214 13.57 16.10 6.95
CA MET A 214 14.17 14.79 7.13
C MET A 214 15.56 14.76 6.47
N PRO A 215 16.61 14.25 7.13
CA PRO A 215 17.90 14.07 6.52
C PRO A 215 17.81 13.25 5.23
N VAL A 216 18.49 13.68 4.17
CA VAL A 216 18.44 13.02 2.85
C VAL A 216 18.89 11.56 2.94
N LEU A 217 19.83 11.24 3.81
CA LEU A 217 20.25 9.85 4.06
C LEU A 217 19.08 8.96 4.51
N PHE A 218 18.18 9.45 5.37
CA PHE A 218 16.99 8.68 5.77
C PHE A 218 15.99 8.52 4.62
N VAL A 219 15.85 9.55 3.78
CA VAL A 219 15.01 9.43 2.56
C VAL A 219 15.61 8.36 1.63
N LYS A 220 16.93 8.36 1.40
CA LYS A 220 17.62 7.31 0.63
C LYS A 220 17.34 5.92 1.21
N LEU A 221 17.55 5.73 2.52
CA LEU A 221 17.34 4.45 3.21
C LEU A 221 15.91 3.94 3.08
N TYR A 222 14.92 4.82 3.30
CA TYR A 222 13.53 4.39 3.28
C TYR A 222 13.04 4.11 1.87
N VAL A 223 13.40 4.95 0.90
CA VAL A 223 13.00 4.74 -0.52
C VAL A 223 13.69 3.51 -1.09
N PHE A 224 14.97 3.27 -0.79
CA PHE A 224 15.71 2.07 -1.20
C PHE A 224 15.01 0.80 -0.72
N GLN A 225 14.75 0.70 0.59
CA GLN A 225 14.11 -0.47 1.19
C GLN A 225 12.67 -0.67 0.72
N MET A 226 11.92 0.42 0.48
CA MET A 226 10.59 0.39 -0.12
C MET A 226 10.64 -0.16 -1.55
N CYS A 227 11.56 0.32 -2.39
CA CYS A 227 11.75 -0.21 -3.74
C CYS A 227 12.17 -1.69 -3.72
N ARG A 228 13.02 -2.10 -2.79
CA ARG A 228 13.42 -3.49 -2.63
C ARG A 228 12.25 -4.39 -2.25
N ALA A 229 11.40 -3.97 -1.30
CA ALA A 229 10.17 -4.68 -0.97
C ALA A 229 9.23 -4.82 -2.18
N LEU A 230 9.06 -3.72 -2.96
CA LEU A 230 8.23 -3.73 -4.16
C LEU A 230 8.81 -4.61 -5.27
N ALA A 231 10.14 -4.60 -5.47
CA ALA A 231 10.78 -5.49 -6.44
C ALA A 231 10.44 -6.97 -6.14
N HIS A 232 10.51 -7.35 -4.87
CA HIS A 232 10.16 -8.70 -4.43
C HIS A 232 8.69 -9.04 -4.70
N ILE A 233 7.73 -8.22 -4.26
CA ILE A 233 6.31 -8.55 -4.46
C ILE A 233 5.89 -8.46 -5.93
N HIS A 234 6.45 -7.52 -6.70
CA HIS A 234 6.19 -7.36 -8.13
C HIS A 234 6.73 -8.54 -8.95
N SER A 235 7.87 -9.14 -8.56
CA SER A 235 8.39 -10.35 -9.20
C SER A 235 7.44 -11.54 -9.10
N MET A 236 6.59 -11.55 -8.07
CA MET A 236 5.52 -12.53 -7.88
C MET A 236 4.18 -12.11 -8.53
N GLY A 237 4.15 -10.99 -9.28
CA GLY A 237 2.93 -10.46 -9.88
C GLY A 237 1.98 -9.79 -8.89
N VAL A 238 2.38 -9.60 -7.64
CA VAL A 238 1.58 -8.93 -6.61
C VAL A 238 1.75 -7.43 -6.72
N CYS A 239 0.64 -6.70 -6.83
CA CYS A 239 0.57 -5.25 -6.69
C CYS A 239 0.02 -4.92 -5.30
N HIS A 240 0.69 -4.02 -4.57
CA HIS A 240 0.30 -3.63 -3.21
C HIS A 240 -0.96 -2.79 -3.21
N ARG A 241 -1.05 -1.81 -4.11
CA ARG A 241 -2.19 -0.92 -4.37
C ARG A 241 -2.56 0.05 -3.23
N ASP A 242 -1.72 0.17 -2.20
CA ASP A 242 -1.90 1.17 -1.14
C ASP A 242 -0.56 1.59 -0.49
N ILE A 243 0.43 1.90 -1.32
CA ILE A 243 1.71 2.45 -0.87
C ILE A 243 1.49 3.88 -0.37
N LYS A 244 1.82 4.09 0.90
CA LYS A 244 1.72 5.38 1.61
C LYS A 244 2.59 5.37 2.86
N PRO A 245 2.96 6.52 3.44
CA PRO A 245 3.82 6.59 4.62
C PRO A 245 3.29 5.83 5.85
N GLN A 246 1.97 5.66 5.97
CA GLN A 246 1.34 4.92 7.06
C GLN A 246 1.58 3.40 6.97
N ASN A 247 1.79 2.87 5.75
CA ASN A 247 2.00 1.44 5.50
C ASN A 247 3.49 1.07 5.40
N LEU A 248 4.38 1.98 5.77
CA LEU A 248 5.82 1.81 5.84
C LEU A 248 6.25 1.88 7.31
N LEU A 249 6.53 0.70 7.88
CA LEU A 249 6.94 0.58 9.28
C LEU A 249 8.46 0.70 9.39
N VAL A 250 8.95 1.33 10.44
CA VAL A 250 10.38 1.57 10.64
C VAL A 250 10.78 1.32 12.10
N ASN A 251 11.88 0.62 12.28
CA ASN A 251 12.59 0.60 13.55
C ASN A 251 13.52 1.82 13.61
N THR A 252 13.23 2.77 14.48
CA THR A 252 13.99 4.03 14.58
C THR A 252 15.41 3.88 15.14
N GLN A 253 15.76 2.71 15.68
CA GLN A 253 17.12 2.43 16.16
C GLN A 253 18.03 1.92 15.04
N THR A 254 17.49 1.11 14.13
CA THR A 254 18.23 0.47 13.03
C THR A 254 17.93 1.10 11.67
N HIS A 255 16.86 1.89 11.54
CA HIS A 255 16.30 2.40 10.30
C HIS A 255 15.95 1.31 9.27
N GLU A 256 15.72 0.08 9.76
CA GLU A 256 15.15 -0.99 8.96
C GLU A 256 13.67 -0.69 8.68
N LEU A 257 13.29 -0.77 7.40
CA LEU A 257 11.92 -0.52 6.92
C LEU A 257 11.25 -1.81 6.52
N LYS A 258 9.96 -1.92 6.86
CA LYS A 258 9.09 -3.03 6.44
C LYS A 258 7.77 -2.53 5.88
N LEU A 259 7.43 -3.00 4.69
CA LEU A 259 6.14 -2.78 4.04
C LEU A 259 5.07 -3.62 4.73
N CYS A 260 3.93 -3.03 5.08
CA CYS A 260 2.81 -3.70 5.74
C CYS A 260 1.46 -3.41 5.06
N ASP A 261 0.41 -4.03 5.57
CA ASP A 261 -1.00 -3.88 5.13
C ASP A 261 -1.26 -4.32 3.68
N PHE A 262 -1.33 -5.63 3.48
CA PHE A 262 -1.65 -6.26 2.21
C PHE A 262 -3.17 -6.42 1.96
N GLY A 263 -4.02 -5.73 2.73
CA GLY A 263 -5.48 -5.78 2.59
C GLY A 263 -6.00 -5.32 1.22
N SER A 264 -5.27 -4.43 0.57
CA SER A 264 -5.56 -3.97 -0.80
C SER A 264 -4.82 -4.73 -1.88
N ALA A 265 -3.83 -5.57 -1.53
CA ALA A 265 -2.96 -6.24 -2.49
C ALA A 265 -3.71 -7.26 -3.36
N LYS A 266 -3.23 -7.44 -4.59
CA LYS A 266 -3.78 -8.41 -5.54
C LYS A 266 -2.69 -8.89 -6.50
N VAL A 267 -2.75 -10.16 -6.88
CA VAL A 267 -2.03 -10.68 -8.04
C VAL A 267 -2.70 -10.11 -9.28
N LEU A 268 -1.99 -9.31 -10.07
CA LEU A 268 -2.50 -8.78 -11.33
C LEU A 268 -2.29 -9.81 -12.44
N VAL A 269 -3.36 -10.11 -13.18
CA VAL A 269 -3.34 -11.03 -14.31
C VAL A 269 -3.73 -10.26 -15.55
N LYS A 270 -2.91 -10.36 -16.59
CA LYS A 270 -3.17 -9.69 -17.87
C LYS A 270 -4.53 -10.11 -18.44
N GLY A 271 -5.36 -9.11 -18.80
CA GLY A 271 -6.70 -9.32 -19.33
C GLY A 271 -7.80 -9.51 -18.29
N GLU A 272 -7.46 -9.58 -16.97
CA GLU A 272 -8.46 -9.51 -15.91
C GLU A 272 -8.69 -8.06 -15.48
N PRO A 273 -9.91 -7.53 -15.60
CA PRO A 273 -10.20 -6.17 -15.15
C PRO A 273 -10.07 -6.05 -13.64
N ASN A 274 -9.51 -4.95 -13.18
CA ASN A 274 -9.33 -4.61 -11.78
C ASN A 274 -10.14 -3.36 -11.42
N ILE A 275 -10.45 -3.17 -10.12
CA ILE A 275 -11.10 -1.95 -9.66
C ILE A 275 -10.16 -0.76 -9.81
N SER A 276 -10.64 0.34 -10.40
CA SER A 276 -9.87 1.58 -10.52
C SER A 276 -9.92 2.45 -9.26
N TYR A 277 -10.99 2.35 -8.47
CA TYR A 277 -11.12 3.10 -7.22
C TYR A 277 -10.39 2.39 -6.07
N ILE A 278 -9.08 2.43 -6.12
CA ILE A 278 -8.14 1.83 -5.18
C ILE A 278 -7.01 2.83 -4.89
N CYS A 279 -6.16 2.54 -3.92
CA CYS A 279 -5.06 3.39 -3.45
C CYS A 279 -5.53 4.64 -2.67
N SER A 280 -4.76 5.02 -1.67
CA SER A 280 -4.98 6.24 -0.90
C SER A 280 -4.79 7.48 -1.78
N ARG A 281 -5.68 8.46 -1.65
CA ARG A 281 -5.89 9.53 -2.63
C ARG A 281 -4.61 10.28 -3.03
N TYR A 282 -3.82 10.76 -2.09
CA TYR A 282 -2.61 11.57 -2.39
C TYR A 282 -1.53 10.78 -3.13
N TYR A 283 -1.58 9.45 -3.08
CA TYR A 283 -0.61 8.52 -3.68
C TYR A 283 -1.17 7.76 -4.88
N ARG A 284 -2.42 8.07 -5.29
CA ARG A 284 -3.12 7.39 -6.38
C ARG A 284 -2.55 7.78 -7.72
N ALA A 285 -2.16 6.77 -8.51
CA ALA A 285 -1.64 6.95 -9.86
C ALA A 285 -2.69 7.56 -10.81
N PRO A 286 -2.28 8.40 -11.78
CA PRO A 286 -3.22 9.08 -12.66
C PRO A 286 -4.06 8.12 -13.49
N GLU A 287 -3.54 6.99 -13.97
CA GLU A 287 -4.33 5.98 -14.69
C GLU A 287 -5.53 5.47 -13.88
N LEU A 288 -5.41 5.37 -12.57
CA LEU A 288 -6.53 5.00 -11.68
C LEU A 288 -7.57 6.12 -11.61
N ILE A 289 -7.13 7.39 -11.63
CA ILE A 289 -8.03 8.56 -11.65
C ILE A 289 -8.77 8.62 -13.00
N PHE A 290 -8.09 8.22 -14.08
CA PHE A 290 -8.69 8.08 -15.42
C PHE A 290 -9.55 6.81 -15.59
N GLY A 291 -9.74 6.03 -14.51
CA GLY A 291 -10.64 4.88 -14.49
C GLY A 291 -10.08 3.63 -15.17
N ALA A 292 -8.77 3.52 -15.36
CA ALA A 292 -8.16 2.32 -15.92
C ALA A 292 -8.47 1.09 -15.06
N THR A 293 -8.87 0.00 -15.71
CA THR A 293 -9.12 -1.31 -15.10
C THR A 293 -8.06 -2.35 -15.45
N ASP A 294 -7.26 -2.08 -16.48
CA ASP A 294 -6.11 -2.87 -16.90
C ASP A 294 -4.82 -2.10 -16.60
N TYR A 295 -4.49 -1.98 -15.32
CA TYR A 295 -3.28 -1.34 -14.82
C TYR A 295 -2.27 -2.38 -14.34
N THR A 296 -1.02 -1.96 -14.21
CA THR A 296 0.10 -2.81 -13.80
C THR A 296 0.63 -2.42 -12.41
N THR A 297 1.66 -3.13 -11.95
CA THR A 297 2.40 -2.80 -10.71
C THR A 297 3.06 -1.41 -10.75
N ALA A 298 3.11 -0.75 -11.92
CA ALA A 298 3.60 0.62 -12.07
C ALA A 298 2.81 1.66 -11.25
N ILE A 299 1.56 1.34 -10.84
CA ILE A 299 0.80 2.22 -9.91
C ILE A 299 1.50 2.36 -8.55
N ASP A 300 2.16 1.31 -8.06
CA ASP A 300 2.92 1.36 -6.81
C ASP A 300 4.16 2.26 -6.95
N LEU A 301 4.80 2.29 -8.12
CA LEU A 301 5.98 3.15 -8.38
C LEU A 301 5.60 4.65 -8.43
N TRP A 302 4.41 4.98 -8.93
CA TRP A 302 3.87 6.32 -8.79
C TRP A 302 3.73 6.70 -7.31
N SER A 303 3.16 5.81 -6.51
CA SER A 303 3.00 6.03 -5.06
C SER A 303 4.35 6.18 -4.35
N VAL A 304 5.40 5.44 -4.76
CA VAL A 304 6.79 5.64 -4.29
C VAL A 304 7.26 7.05 -4.57
N GLY A 305 7.06 7.55 -5.80
CA GLY A 305 7.40 8.93 -6.18
C GLY A 305 6.70 9.96 -5.30
N CYS A 306 5.42 9.76 -5.00
CA CYS A 306 4.65 10.63 -4.11
C CYS A 306 5.20 10.59 -2.67
N VAL A 307 5.50 9.40 -2.14
CA VAL A 307 6.09 9.25 -0.78
C VAL A 307 7.46 9.91 -0.72
N MET A 308 8.33 9.65 -1.69
CA MET A 308 9.67 10.27 -1.74
C MET A 308 9.58 11.80 -1.79
N ALA A 309 8.71 12.34 -2.64
CA ALA A 309 8.49 13.78 -2.73
C ALA A 309 7.98 14.37 -1.40
N GLU A 310 7.06 13.68 -0.71
CA GLU A 310 6.54 14.09 0.60
C GLU A 310 7.64 14.13 1.67
N LEU A 311 8.53 13.13 1.71
CA LEU A 311 9.64 13.09 2.65
C LEU A 311 10.64 14.23 2.41
N LEU A 312 10.90 14.58 1.15
CA LEU A 312 11.76 15.71 0.76
C LEU A 312 11.11 17.08 1.05
N LEU A 313 9.79 17.19 0.87
CA LEU A 313 9.04 18.43 1.04
C LEU A 313 8.54 18.65 2.48
N GLY A 314 8.34 17.56 3.25
CA GLY A 314 7.72 17.58 4.57
C GLY A 314 6.18 17.72 4.52
N GLN A 315 5.58 17.60 3.34
CA GLN A 315 4.12 17.62 3.10
C GLN A 315 3.80 16.87 1.80
N PRO A 316 2.57 16.33 1.63
CA PRO A 316 2.15 15.68 0.40
C PRO A 316 2.36 16.56 -0.83
N LEU A 317 2.85 15.98 -1.93
CA LEU A 317 3.06 16.69 -3.19
C LEU A 317 1.72 17.02 -3.89
N PHE A 318 0.75 16.09 -3.83
CA PHE A 318 -0.54 16.19 -4.51
C PHE A 318 -1.70 16.08 -3.50
N PRO A 319 -2.02 17.14 -2.72
CA PRO A 319 -3.01 17.07 -1.64
C PRO A 319 -4.44 17.32 -2.12
N GLY A 320 -4.96 16.54 -3.06
CA GLY A 320 -6.31 16.68 -3.59
C GLY A 320 -7.41 16.23 -2.61
N GLU A 321 -8.54 16.96 -2.57
CA GLU A 321 -9.68 16.65 -1.70
C GLU A 321 -10.70 15.70 -2.35
N SER A 322 -10.71 15.63 -3.69
CA SER A 322 -11.53 14.71 -4.50
C SER A 322 -10.69 14.06 -5.60
N GLY A 323 -11.26 13.10 -6.35
CA GLY A 323 -10.57 12.50 -7.51
C GLY A 323 -10.23 13.55 -8.58
N VAL A 324 -11.15 14.46 -8.87
CA VAL A 324 -10.90 15.55 -9.83
C VAL A 324 -9.86 16.54 -9.31
N ASP A 325 -9.95 16.91 -8.03
CA ASP A 325 -8.99 17.82 -7.42
C ASP A 325 -7.59 17.20 -7.35
N GLN A 326 -7.51 15.89 -7.09
CA GLN A 326 -6.26 15.15 -7.16
C GLN A 326 -5.59 15.25 -8.54
N LEU A 327 -6.38 15.12 -9.62
CA LEU A 327 -5.87 15.29 -10.98
C LEU A 327 -5.41 16.73 -11.24
N VAL A 328 -6.15 17.71 -10.72
CA VAL A 328 -5.77 19.15 -10.81
C VAL A 328 -4.43 19.40 -10.12
N GLU A 329 -4.21 18.85 -8.92
CA GLU A 329 -2.92 18.97 -8.23
C GLU A 329 -1.77 18.32 -9.02
N ILE A 330 -2.00 17.16 -9.64
CA ILE A 330 -1.01 16.53 -10.53
C ILE A 330 -0.71 17.42 -11.74
N ILE A 331 -1.74 17.92 -12.42
CA ILE A 331 -1.58 18.78 -13.62
C ILE A 331 -0.86 20.10 -13.30
N LYS A 332 -1.07 20.69 -12.12
CA LYS A 332 -0.34 21.89 -11.69
C LYS A 332 1.17 21.68 -11.67
N VAL A 333 1.62 20.48 -11.33
CA VAL A 333 3.05 20.16 -11.23
C VAL A 333 3.58 19.60 -12.55
N LEU A 334 2.94 18.58 -13.10
CA LEU A 334 3.45 17.87 -14.28
C LEU A 334 3.02 18.51 -15.62
N GLY A 335 2.10 19.48 -15.58
CA GLY A 335 1.46 20.01 -16.78
C GLY A 335 0.31 19.13 -17.26
N THR A 336 -0.39 19.59 -18.28
CA THR A 336 -1.47 18.83 -18.90
C THR A 336 -0.91 17.61 -19.63
N PRO A 337 -1.43 16.38 -19.37
CA PRO A 337 -0.97 15.19 -20.08
C PRO A 337 -1.25 15.31 -21.58
N SER A 338 -0.36 14.80 -22.42
CA SER A 338 -0.55 14.69 -23.85
C SER A 338 -1.63 13.66 -24.19
N ARG A 339 -2.08 13.62 -25.44
CA ARG A 339 -3.02 12.58 -25.91
C ARG A 339 -2.41 11.17 -25.80
N GLU A 340 -1.12 11.08 -26.07
CA GLU A 340 -0.34 9.85 -25.96
C GLU A 340 -0.24 9.40 -24.49
N ASP A 341 -0.03 10.34 -23.56
CA ASP A 341 -0.03 10.03 -22.13
C ASP A 341 -1.39 9.52 -21.67
N ILE A 342 -2.48 10.18 -22.08
CA ILE A 342 -3.84 9.76 -21.74
C ILE A 342 -4.14 8.37 -22.30
N HIS A 343 -3.76 8.12 -23.57
CA HIS A 343 -3.95 6.81 -24.20
C HIS A 343 -3.13 5.72 -23.48
N ALA A 344 -1.90 6.03 -23.05
CA ALA A 344 -1.06 5.10 -22.30
C ALA A 344 -1.60 4.80 -20.89
N MET A 345 -2.30 5.76 -20.27
CA MET A 345 -2.96 5.59 -18.98
C MET A 345 -4.26 4.79 -19.09
N ASN A 346 -5.12 5.14 -20.04
CA ASN A 346 -6.39 4.46 -20.30
C ASN A 346 -6.82 4.63 -21.76
N PRO A 347 -6.63 3.60 -22.62
CA PRO A 347 -7.03 3.65 -24.03
C PRO A 347 -8.52 3.92 -24.24
N ASN A 348 -9.37 3.59 -23.27
CA ASN A 348 -10.82 3.77 -23.34
C ASN A 348 -11.28 5.17 -22.92
N TYR A 349 -10.37 6.03 -22.47
CA TYR A 349 -10.71 7.40 -22.07
C TYR A 349 -10.75 8.33 -23.30
N THR A 350 -11.91 8.94 -23.57
CA THR A 350 -12.17 9.73 -24.78
C THR A 350 -12.37 11.22 -24.52
N GLU A 351 -12.43 11.64 -23.23
CA GLU A 351 -12.61 13.03 -22.87
C GLU A 351 -11.25 13.75 -22.74
N PHE A 352 -10.93 14.64 -23.71
CA PHE A 352 -9.63 15.35 -23.75
C PHE A 352 -9.72 16.83 -23.41
N LYS A 353 -10.79 17.26 -22.74
CA LYS A 353 -11.01 18.69 -22.42
C LYS A 353 -10.34 19.10 -21.11
N PHE A 354 -9.01 19.18 -21.11
CA PHE A 354 -8.23 19.70 -19.99
C PHE A 354 -7.74 21.13 -20.28
N PRO A 355 -7.68 22.00 -19.25
CA PRO A 355 -7.01 23.29 -19.39
C PRO A 355 -5.53 23.05 -19.72
N GLN A 356 -4.99 23.77 -20.70
CA GLN A 356 -3.59 23.67 -21.08
C GLN A 356 -2.72 24.36 -20.03
N ILE A 357 -2.10 23.57 -19.17
CA ILE A 357 -1.20 24.02 -18.11
C ILE A 357 0.20 23.53 -18.44
N LYS A 358 1.17 24.44 -18.47
CA LYS A 358 2.58 24.09 -18.65
C LYS A 358 3.12 23.46 -17.38
N ALA A 359 3.95 22.42 -17.53
CA ALA A 359 4.65 21.79 -16.42
C ALA A 359 5.41 22.81 -15.57
N HIS A 360 5.29 22.68 -14.26
CA HIS A 360 6.05 23.49 -13.33
C HIS A 360 7.48 22.92 -13.22
N PRO A 361 8.53 23.73 -13.40
CA PRO A 361 9.89 23.23 -13.27
C PRO A 361 10.15 22.62 -11.90
N TRP A 362 10.72 21.43 -11.85
CA TRP A 362 11.05 20.76 -10.59
C TRP A 362 11.91 21.58 -9.64
N SER A 363 12.78 22.45 -10.19
CA SER A 363 13.57 23.42 -9.41
C SER A 363 12.76 24.49 -8.68
N LYS A 364 11.46 24.64 -9.01
CA LYS A 364 10.51 25.49 -8.29
C LYS A 364 9.64 24.69 -7.32
N VAL A 365 9.46 23.40 -7.56
CA VAL A 365 8.76 22.48 -6.65
C VAL A 365 9.65 22.15 -5.46
N PHE A 366 10.90 21.84 -5.74
CA PHE A 366 11.89 21.46 -4.72
C PHE A 366 12.85 22.63 -4.42
N SER A 367 13.33 22.67 -3.18
CA SER A 367 14.38 23.60 -2.77
C SER A 367 15.67 23.34 -3.56
N LYS A 368 16.36 24.39 -3.97
CA LYS A 368 17.69 24.32 -4.59
C LYS A 368 18.76 23.65 -3.73
N ARG A 369 18.47 23.41 -2.44
CA ARG A 369 19.38 22.72 -1.51
C ARG A 369 19.28 21.19 -1.60
N LEU A 370 18.23 20.66 -2.28
CA LEU A 370 18.11 19.22 -2.48
C LEU A 370 19.08 18.75 -3.57
N PRO A 371 19.65 17.53 -3.44
CA PRO A 371 20.49 16.94 -4.47
C PRO A 371 19.73 16.81 -5.80
N ALA A 372 20.42 17.05 -6.91
CA ALA A 372 19.81 16.95 -8.22
C ALA A 372 19.31 15.54 -8.56
N ASP A 373 20.04 14.52 -8.12
CA ASP A 373 19.70 13.11 -8.26
C ASP A 373 18.42 12.73 -7.50
N ALA A 374 18.13 13.38 -6.36
CA ALA A 374 16.85 13.19 -5.67
C ALA A 374 15.67 13.66 -6.52
N VAL A 375 15.80 14.83 -7.15
CA VAL A 375 14.78 15.41 -8.02
C VAL A 375 14.64 14.57 -9.29
N ASP A 376 15.72 14.07 -9.83
CA ASP A 376 15.74 13.22 -11.01
C ASP A 376 15.00 11.91 -10.77
N LEU A 377 15.28 11.21 -9.67
CA LEU A 377 14.55 9.99 -9.33
C LEU A 377 13.04 10.24 -9.16
N VAL A 378 12.66 11.33 -8.45
CA VAL A 378 11.23 11.69 -8.34
C VAL A 378 10.61 11.88 -9.71
N SER A 379 11.31 12.59 -10.62
CA SER A 379 10.80 12.84 -11.98
C SER A 379 10.65 11.57 -12.82
N THR A 380 11.53 10.59 -12.60
CA THR A 380 11.49 9.28 -13.28
C THR A 380 10.32 8.41 -12.76
N LEU A 381 9.98 8.52 -11.49
CA LEU A 381 8.85 7.81 -10.88
C LEU A 381 7.50 8.46 -11.21
N LEU A 382 7.42 9.79 -11.27
CA LEU A 382 6.20 10.55 -11.50
C LEU A 382 5.98 10.87 -12.98
N GLN A 383 5.88 9.82 -13.81
CA GLN A 383 5.54 9.90 -15.23
C GLN A 383 4.06 9.58 -15.44
N TYR A 384 3.36 10.33 -16.31
CA TYR A 384 1.96 10.01 -16.67
C TYR A 384 1.85 8.62 -17.27
N SER A 385 2.66 8.31 -18.26
CA SER A 385 2.68 7.01 -18.92
C SER A 385 3.24 5.93 -17.97
N PRO A 386 2.47 4.89 -17.59
CA PRO A 386 2.94 3.82 -16.71
C PRO A 386 4.19 3.08 -17.25
N VAL A 387 4.33 2.99 -18.56
CA VAL A 387 5.46 2.30 -19.21
C VAL A 387 6.76 3.11 -19.20
N ARG A 388 6.69 4.43 -18.93
CA ARG A 388 7.88 5.28 -18.79
C ARG A 388 8.39 5.32 -17.35
N ARG A 389 7.63 4.84 -16.38
CA ARG A 389 8.10 4.72 -15.00
C ARG A 389 9.11 3.60 -14.90
N CYS A 390 10.23 3.83 -14.22
CA CYS A 390 11.19 2.78 -13.94
C CYS A 390 10.56 1.68 -13.08
N SER A 391 11.02 0.45 -13.24
CA SER A 391 10.69 -0.64 -12.31
C SER A 391 11.33 -0.43 -10.95
N ALA A 392 10.88 -1.18 -9.95
CA ALA A 392 11.44 -1.09 -8.60
C ALA A 392 12.94 -1.44 -8.59
N LEU A 393 13.37 -2.46 -9.34
CA LEU A 393 14.79 -2.81 -9.46
C LEU A 393 15.61 -1.74 -10.19
N GLN A 394 15.07 -1.17 -11.27
CA GLN A 394 15.73 -0.05 -11.96
C GLN A 394 15.88 1.17 -11.06
N ALA A 395 14.87 1.49 -10.25
CA ALA A 395 14.97 2.57 -9.28
C ALA A 395 16.13 2.37 -8.31
N LEU A 396 16.38 1.13 -7.87
CA LEU A 396 17.49 0.81 -6.94
C LEU A 396 18.88 1.10 -7.52
N THR A 397 19.06 1.14 -8.83
CA THR A 397 20.35 1.45 -9.47
C THR A 397 20.58 2.94 -9.68
N HIS A 398 19.59 3.78 -9.36
CA HIS A 398 19.67 5.21 -9.57
C HIS A 398 20.81 5.86 -8.74
N PRO A 399 21.53 6.87 -9.30
CA PRO A 399 22.63 7.57 -8.62
C PRO A 399 22.25 8.16 -7.26
N PHE A 400 20.97 8.47 -7.03
CA PHE A 400 20.49 8.93 -5.73
C PHE A 400 20.87 7.99 -4.57
N PHE A 401 21.07 6.70 -4.82
CA PHE A 401 21.44 5.71 -3.82
C PHE A 401 22.94 5.41 -3.75
N ASP A 402 23.79 6.11 -4.52
CA ASP A 402 25.21 5.82 -4.57
C ASP A 402 25.90 5.95 -3.21
N GLU A 403 25.49 6.94 -2.40
CA GLU A 403 25.97 7.09 -1.01
C GLU A 403 25.77 5.81 -0.18
N LEU A 404 24.66 5.07 -0.39
CA LEU A 404 24.39 3.82 0.32
C LEU A 404 25.30 2.67 -0.11
N ARG A 405 25.95 2.79 -1.29
CA ARG A 405 26.89 1.81 -1.84
C ARG A 405 28.33 2.05 -1.39
N GLU A 406 28.63 3.25 -0.87
CA GLU A 406 29.98 3.59 -0.44
C GLU A 406 30.33 2.85 0.85
N PRO A 407 31.52 2.18 0.89
CA PRO A 407 31.99 1.54 2.10
C PRO A 407 32.16 2.55 3.24
N GLY A 408 31.73 2.18 4.45
CA GLY A 408 31.90 3.03 5.63
C GLY A 408 30.81 4.10 5.82
N THR A 409 29.82 4.18 4.95
CA THR A 409 28.63 5.02 5.20
C THR A 409 27.92 4.55 6.46
N THR A 410 27.67 5.47 7.38
CA THR A 410 27.03 5.20 8.68
C THR A 410 25.82 6.09 8.90
N LEU A 411 24.95 5.68 9.81
CA LEU A 411 23.85 6.51 10.31
C LEU A 411 24.41 7.75 11.04
N PRO A 412 23.63 8.84 11.17
CA PRO A 412 24.07 10.05 11.91
C PRO A 412 24.43 9.79 13.38
N ASN A 413 23.98 8.70 13.96
CA ASN A 413 24.34 8.26 15.31
C ASN A 413 25.59 7.37 15.36
N GLY A 414 26.32 7.22 14.25
CA GLY A 414 27.53 6.42 14.11
C GLY A 414 27.33 4.91 13.99
N ARG A 415 26.07 4.42 13.97
CA ARG A 415 25.78 3.00 13.73
C ARG A 415 25.87 2.66 12.25
N GLU A 416 26.07 1.39 11.97
CA GLU A 416 26.02 0.85 10.61
C GLU A 416 24.64 1.03 9.97
N LEU A 417 24.59 1.10 8.65
CA LEU A 417 23.34 1.08 7.89
C LEU A 417 22.64 -0.28 8.08
N PRO A 418 21.31 -0.33 7.94
CA PRO A 418 20.60 -1.62 7.87
C PRO A 418 21.15 -2.45 6.70
N ALA A 419 20.95 -3.77 6.76
CA ALA A 419 21.41 -4.67 5.71
C ALA A 419 20.66 -4.42 4.40
N LEU A 420 21.24 -3.67 3.48
CA LEU A 420 20.62 -3.29 2.19
C LEU A 420 20.94 -4.28 1.06
N TRP A 421 22.03 -5.04 1.17
CA TRP A 421 22.61 -5.86 0.09
C TRP A 421 22.54 -7.37 0.38
N ASN A 422 21.79 -7.77 1.41
CA ASN A 422 21.55 -9.15 1.80
C ASN A 422 20.43 -9.80 0.96
N TRP A 423 20.64 -9.84 -0.37
CA TRP A 423 19.67 -10.39 -1.32
C TRP A 423 19.27 -11.82 -0.93
N GLN A 424 17.96 -12.07 -0.93
CA GLN A 424 17.44 -13.40 -0.61
C GLN A 424 17.54 -14.31 -1.83
N LYS A 425 17.60 -15.62 -1.61
CA LYS A 425 17.60 -16.60 -2.70
C LYS A 425 16.34 -16.40 -3.57
N GLY A 426 16.53 -16.24 -4.87
CA GLY A 426 15.46 -16.02 -5.84
C GLY A 426 15.03 -14.56 -6.01
N GLU A 427 15.50 -13.62 -5.17
CA GLU A 427 15.12 -12.20 -5.24
C GLU A 427 15.61 -11.52 -6.54
N LEU A 428 16.75 -11.97 -7.07
CA LEU A 428 17.35 -11.45 -8.29
C LEU A 428 17.35 -12.45 -9.45
N ASP A 429 16.56 -13.51 -9.38
CA ASP A 429 16.49 -14.51 -10.46
C ASP A 429 15.91 -13.88 -11.73
N GLY A 430 16.59 -14.14 -12.87
CA GLY A 430 16.16 -13.62 -14.18
C GLY A 430 16.39 -12.12 -14.40
N VAL A 431 17.09 -11.45 -13.49
CA VAL A 431 17.49 -10.04 -13.67
C VAL A 431 18.58 -9.94 -14.73
N ASP A 432 18.47 -8.93 -15.58
CA ASP A 432 19.47 -8.61 -16.58
C ASP A 432 20.88 -8.45 -15.98
N PRO A 433 21.95 -9.00 -16.60
CA PRO A 433 23.30 -8.96 -16.05
C PRO A 433 23.84 -7.55 -15.78
N GLU A 434 23.51 -6.55 -16.61
CA GLU A 434 23.96 -5.16 -16.40
C GLU A 434 23.27 -4.57 -15.18
N LEU A 435 21.96 -4.80 -15.07
CA LEU A 435 21.19 -4.37 -13.90
C LEU A 435 21.66 -5.07 -12.62
N LEU A 436 21.95 -6.38 -12.71
CA LEU A 436 22.48 -7.16 -11.59
C LEU A 436 23.83 -6.61 -11.10
N ALA A 437 24.74 -6.24 -12.02
CA ALA A 437 26.02 -5.63 -11.68
C ALA A 437 25.84 -4.27 -10.98
N ALA A 438 24.89 -3.46 -11.44
CA ALA A 438 24.58 -2.16 -10.84
C ALA A 438 23.91 -2.25 -9.45
N LEU A 439 23.31 -3.40 -9.12
CA LEU A 439 22.68 -3.66 -7.82
C LEU A 439 23.67 -4.09 -6.73
N GLN A 440 24.97 -4.22 -7.02
CA GLN A 440 25.99 -4.62 -6.03
C GLN A 440 26.54 -3.41 -5.28
N PRO A 441 26.94 -3.58 -4.01
CA PRO A 441 27.67 -2.54 -3.29
C PRO A 441 29.04 -2.33 -3.95
N LYS A 442 29.59 -1.13 -3.85
CA LYS A 442 30.97 -0.87 -4.28
C LYS A 442 31.95 -1.67 -3.40
N ARG A 443 32.89 -2.38 -3.99
CA ARG A 443 33.91 -3.08 -3.24
C ARG A 443 34.82 -2.06 -2.53
N ALA A 444 35.13 -2.31 -1.27
CA ALA A 444 36.20 -1.54 -0.62
C ALA A 444 37.49 -1.64 -1.48
N PRO A 445 38.23 -0.53 -1.66
CA PRO A 445 39.53 -0.59 -2.33
C PRO A 445 40.36 -1.66 -1.63
N SER A 446 40.87 -2.65 -2.39
CA SER A 446 41.83 -3.60 -1.86
C SER A 446 43.03 -2.81 -1.32
N LEU A 447 43.28 -2.89 -0.03
CA LEU A 447 44.53 -2.39 0.56
C LEU A 447 45.65 -3.15 -0.12
N SER A 448 46.27 -2.51 -1.12
CA SER A 448 47.49 -2.98 -1.77
C SER A 448 48.71 -2.66 -0.91
#